data_055b50e21da35ec77904f44c931d9fa1
#
_entry.id   055b50e21da35ec77904f44c931d9fa1
#
_cell.length_a   1.000
_cell.length_b   1.000
_cell.length_c   1.000
_cell.angle_alpha   90.00
_cell.angle_beta   90.00
_cell.angle_gamma   90.00
#
_symmetry.space_group_name_H-M   'P 1'
#
loop_
_entity.id
_entity.type
_entity.pdbx_description
1 polymer ?
#
loop_
_entity_poly.entity_id
_entity_poly.type
_entity_poly.pdbx_seq_one_letter_code
_entity_poly.pdbx_strand_id
1 'polypeptide(L)'
;MTVRTTHTPAPPRPSVRGLGVGSGTALCAGAVLGPGVLALPALAADAAGPASVLAWLVLLVTSVPVALSFAALGARFPDGGGVATFVHRAAGPRAAAAVGWWFYGAVPIGVVAAALIGGQYVAGALGLGPVAAAAIGAVVIAASFAANCVGLHLSGRVQLLLVALLAAVLAGAALAAAPHMTSAHFTPFMPHGWGSVGSAAGVLFFAFAGWEAASHLSGEFANPARDLPRVTAYTLAAVSVLYLALAVTTIGALGPAAAGTDTPLTDLLAQSAGTAARPIAAAAALFLTFGAVNTYLAGASRLGAALGRDGAAPRWLARGAAPGEVPRRSLTVLAGACAAVGTAARLAGGDLDGLMRATSTCLASVTLAGLLSALALLPRRTWLWYAGIASSLITAGVLAFSGLLLLIPVVLAGLSWGFTTLTGRGRARRAQTLQDRKGDGGAAACAAALRDVSGAGDGRGAA
;
A
#
# COMPACT_ATOMS: atom_id res chain seq x y z
N MET A 1 -19.48 -0.02 -56.20
CA MET A 1 -20.50 -0.03 -55.12
C MET A 1 -19.75 0.03 -53.81
N THR A 2 -19.51 1.25 -53.31
CA THR A 2 -18.71 1.52 -52.08
C THR A 2 -19.64 1.47 -50.88
N VAL A 3 -19.46 0.47 -50.03
CA VAL A 3 -20.18 0.33 -48.75
C VAL A 3 -19.65 1.39 -47.78
N ARG A 4 -20.42 2.43 -47.52
CA ARG A 4 -20.19 3.38 -46.41
C ARG A 4 -20.56 2.68 -45.12
N THR A 5 -19.56 2.31 -44.34
CA THR A 5 -19.75 1.92 -42.95
C THR A 5 -20.09 3.18 -42.13
N THR A 6 -21.34 3.32 -41.72
CA THR A 6 -21.79 4.35 -40.77
C THR A 6 -21.28 3.98 -39.38
N HIS A 7 -20.26 4.68 -38.93
CA HIS A 7 -19.86 4.65 -37.53
C HIS A 7 -21.00 5.25 -36.67
N THR A 8 -21.78 4.41 -36.01
CA THR A 8 -22.69 4.85 -34.94
C THR A 8 -21.82 5.31 -33.77
N PRO A 9 -21.93 6.56 -33.29
CA PRO A 9 -21.21 6.99 -32.11
C PRO A 9 -21.63 6.14 -30.93
N ALA A 10 -20.66 5.61 -30.17
CA ALA A 10 -20.95 4.90 -28.93
C ALA A 10 -21.73 5.83 -27.99
N PRO A 11 -22.75 5.32 -27.26
CA PRO A 11 -23.53 6.14 -26.34
C PRO A 11 -22.59 6.82 -25.33
N PRO A 12 -22.82 8.09 -24.97
CA PRO A 12 -22.02 8.80 -23.98
C PRO A 12 -22.05 7.98 -22.69
N ARG A 13 -20.84 7.61 -22.21
CA ARG A 13 -20.69 6.97 -20.90
C ARG A 13 -21.31 7.90 -19.87
N PRO A 14 -22.17 7.40 -18.94
CA PRO A 14 -22.73 8.23 -17.90
C PRO A 14 -21.58 8.95 -17.21
N SER A 15 -21.68 10.27 -17.10
CA SER A 15 -20.70 11.11 -16.39
C SER A 15 -20.74 10.71 -14.92
N VAL A 16 -19.91 9.77 -14.53
CA VAL A 16 -19.59 9.53 -13.13
C VAL A 16 -18.99 10.85 -12.65
N ARG A 17 -19.67 11.55 -11.74
CA ARG A 17 -19.11 12.74 -11.11
C ARG A 17 -17.77 12.32 -10.51
N GLY A 18 -16.66 12.74 -11.13
CA GLY A 18 -15.33 12.43 -10.65
C GLY A 18 -15.13 12.99 -9.23
N LEU A 19 -14.19 12.39 -8.50
CA LEU A 19 -13.82 12.84 -7.16
C LEU A 19 -13.43 14.32 -7.16
N GLY A 20 -14.04 15.08 -6.26
CA GLY A 20 -13.65 16.48 -5.99
C GLY A 20 -12.47 16.55 -5.04
N VAL A 21 -11.81 17.72 -4.96
CA VAL A 21 -10.61 17.95 -4.14
C VAL A 21 -10.84 17.60 -2.67
N GLY A 22 -11.96 17.99 -2.06
CA GLY A 22 -12.25 17.68 -0.65
C GLY A 22 -12.38 16.19 -0.37
N SER A 23 -13.13 15.44 -1.18
CA SER A 23 -13.27 13.99 -1.04
C SER A 23 -11.95 13.28 -1.34
N GLY A 24 -11.20 13.75 -2.35
CA GLY A 24 -9.88 13.23 -2.68
C GLY A 24 -8.89 13.42 -1.53
N THR A 25 -8.84 14.61 -0.92
CA THR A 25 -7.98 14.89 0.26
C THR A 25 -8.31 13.96 1.42
N ALA A 26 -9.59 13.76 1.69
CA ALA A 26 -10.01 12.87 2.77
C ALA A 26 -9.63 11.40 2.50
N LEU A 27 -9.82 10.92 1.26
CA LEU A 27 -9.42 9.56 0.89
C LEU A 27 -7.89 9.37 0.96
N CYS A 28 -7.12 10.33 0.46
CA CYS A 28 -5.65 10.29 0.56
C CYS A 28 -5.17 10.40 2.01
N ALA A 29 -5.76 11.29 2.80
CA ALA A 29 -5.45 11.41 4.23
C ALA A 29 -5.77 10.09 4.97
N GLY A 30 -6.90 9.46 4.66
CA GLY A 30 -7.27 8.18 5.24
C GLY A 30 -6.36 7.02 4.86
N ALA A 31 -5.75 7.08 3.68
CA ALA A 31 -4.76 6.09 3.28
C ALA A 31 -3.43 6.25 4.04
N VAL A 32 -3.03 7.49 4.33
CA VAL A 32 -1.79 7.81 5.06
C VAL A 32 -2.00 7.73 6.57
N LEU A 33 -3.11 8.28 7.10
CA LEU A 33 -3.48 8.20 8.52
C LEU A 33 -4.02 6.80 8.85
N GLY A 34 -3.16 5.80 8.75
CA GLY A 34 -3.49 4.43 9.12
C GLY A 34 -3.45 4.19 10.64
N PRO A 35 -3.82 2.97 11.12
CA PRO A 35 -3.77 2.62 12.55
C PRO A 35 -2.36 2.70 13.13
N GLY A 36 -1.32 2.68 12.30
CA GLY A 36 0.07 2.86 12.73
C GLY A 36 0.30 4.11 13.57
N VAL A 37 -0.39 5.22 13.27
CA VAL A 37 -0.24 6.47 14.04
C VAL A 37 -0.55 6.30 15.53
N LEU A 38 -1.34 5.30 15.89
CA LEU A 38 -1.72 5.02 17.27
C LEU A 38 -0.57 4.40 18.09
N ALA A 39 0.35 3.67 17.48
CA ALA A 39 1.46 2.99 18.16
C ALA A 39 2.83 3.61 17.85
N LEU A 40 2.99 4.18 16.66
CA LEU A 40 4.28 4.68 16.16
C LEU A 40 4.94 5.74 17.02
N PRO A 41 4.23 6.69 17.68
CA PRO A 41 4.89 7.63 18.58
C PRO A 41 5.63 6.94 19.73
N ALA A 42 5.04 5.88 20.33
CA ALA A 42 5.69 5.10 21.38
C ALA A 42 6.85 4.28 20.85
N LEU A 43 6.68 3.56 19.74
CA LEU A 43 7.75 2.75 19.14
C LEU A 43 8.94 3.59 18.68
N ALA A 44 8.69 4.80 18.17
CA ALA A 44 9.75 5.72 17.81
C ALA A 44 10.45 6.30 19.05
N ALA A 45 9.69 6.56 20.12
CA ALA A 45 10.23 7.00 21.41
C ALA A 45 11.10 5.90 22.04
N ASP A 46 10.69 4.64 21.96
CA ASP A 46 11.49 3.49 22.42
C ASP A 46 12.81 3.37 21.63
N ALA A 47 12.73 3.52 20.31
CA ALA A 47 13.92 3.42 19.45
C ALA A 47 14.93 4.56 19.65
N ALA A 48 14.48 5.81 19.82
CA ALA A 48 15.35 6.99 19.76
C ALA A 48 15.12 8.03 20.86
N GLY A 49 14.20 7.80 21.78
CA GLY A 49 13.84 8.79 22.79
C GLY A 49 13.36 10.10 22.16
N PRO A 50 13.75 11.26 22.73
CA PRO A 50 13.38 12.57 22.17
C PRO A 50 13.84 12.81 20.73
N ALA A 51 14.95 12.19 20.31
CA ALA A 51 15.44 12.28 18.93
C ALA A 51 14.51 11.63 17.89
N SER A 52 13.50 10.87 18.34
CA SER A 52 12.43 10.37 17.44
C SER A 52 11.69 11.49 16.71
N VAL A 53 11.58 12.69 17.31
CA VAL A 53 10.99 13.87 16.65
C VAL A 53 11.77 14.24 15.39
N LEU A 54 13.09 14.09 15.42
CA LEU A 54 13.94 14.30 14.22
C LEU A 54 13.64 13.27 13.13
N ALA A 55 13.44 12.00 13.50
CA ALA A 55 13.05 10.96 12.53
C ALA A 55 11.69 11.27 11.87
N TRP A 56 10.70 11.72 12.66
CA TRP A 56 9.42 12.19 12.13
C TRP A 56 9.62 13.34 11.14
N LEU A 57 10.42 14.35 11.51
CA LEU A 57 10.67 15.53 10.67
C LEU A 57 11.35 15.14 9.34
N VAL A 58 12.38 14.28 9.40
CA VAL A 58 13.09 13.79 8.21
C VAL A 58 12.13 13.07 7.25
N LEU A 59 11.28 12.18 7.77
CA LEU A 59 10.32 11.46 6.95
C LEU A 59 9.21 12.37 6.40
N LEU A 60 8.73 13.35 7.18
CA LEU A 60 7.78 14.35 6.70
C LEU A 60 8.36 15.18 5.55
N VAL A 61 9.59 15.66 5.68
CA VAL A 61 10.28 16.38 4.61
C VAL A 61 10.47 15.49 3.38
N THR A 62 10.87 14.22 3.59
CA THR A 62 11.04 13.24 2.51
C THR A 62 9.73 12.91 1.82
N SER A 63 8.61 12.91 2.53
CA SER A 63 7.29 12.60 1.96
C SER A 63 6.80 13.65 0.97
N VAL A 64 7.25 14.90 1.07
CA VAL A 64 6.86 15.98 0.14
C VAL A 64 7.21 15.62 -1.32
N PRO A 65 8.49 15.39 -1.69
CA PRO A 65 8.83 15.02 -3.05
C PRO A 65 8.31 13.64 -3.44
N VAL A 66 8.15 12.68 -2.50
CA VAL A 66 7.51 11.38 -2.77
C VAL A 66 6.08 11.58 -3.24
N ALA A 67 5.27 12.25 -2.45
CA ALA A 67 3.86 12.48 -2.72
C ALA A 67 3.64 13.31 -3.99
N LEU A 68 4.43 14.37 -4.19
CA LEU A 68 4.36 15.20 -5.40
C LEU A 68 4.83 14.46 -6.65
N SER A 69 5.84 13.59 -6.55
CA SER A 69 6.26 12.73 -7.67
C SER A 69 5.17 11.76 -8.07
N PHE A 70 4.51 11.12 -7.10
CA PHE A 70 3.41 10.20 -7.37
C PHE A 70 2.17 10.93 -7.90
N ALA A 71 1.89 12.13 -7.40
CA ALA A 71 0.83 12.98 -7.96
C ALA A 71 1.12 13.39 -9.42
N ALA A 72 2.37 13.78 -9.72
CA ALA A 72 2.79 14.15 -11.07
C ALA A 72 2.74 12.96 -12.03
N LEU A 73 3.17 11.77 -11.59
CA LEU A 73 3.06 10.55 -12.39
C LEU A 73 1.60 10.13 -12.56
N GLY A 74 0.77 10.19 -11.52
CA GLY A 74 -0.66 9.89 -11.58
C GLY A 74 -1.43 10.85 -12.49
N ALA A 75 -1.06 12.15 -12.51
CA ALA A 75 -1.62 13.14 -13.42
C ALA A 75 -1.24 12.87 -14.89
N ARG A 76 -0.01 12.39 -15.13
CA ARG A 76 0.50 12.08 -16.48
C ARG A 76 0.02 10.72 -17.00
N PHE A 77 -0.15 9.76 -16.11
CA PHE A 77 -0.53 8.40 -16.41
C PHE A 77 -1.68 7.96 -15.49
N PRO A 78 -2.89 8.55 -15.66
CA PRO A 78 -4.04 8.23 -14.82
C PRO A 78 -4.46 6.77 -15.06
N ASP A 79 -4.20 5.93 -14.06
CA ASP A 79 -4.45 4.48 -14.09
C ASP A 79 -4.64 3.96 -12.66
N GLY A 80 -5.46 2.96 -12.49
CA GLY A 80 -5.65 2.28 -11.19
C GLY A 80 -4.49 1.37 -10.75
N GLY A 81 -3.48 1.14 -11.59
CA GLY A 81 -2.32 0.30 -11.29
C GLY A 81 -1.26 0.97 -10.40
N GLY A 82 -1.36 2.29 -10.19
CA GLY A 82 -0.50 3.05 -9.29
C GLY A 82 0.99 2.89 -9.58
N VAL A 83 1.80 2.66 -8.53
CA VAL A 83 3.26 2.56 -8.64
C VAL A 83 3.70 1.47 -9.61
N ALA A 84 2.99 0.33 -9.67
CA ALA A 84 3.33 -0.75 -10.59
C ALA A 84 3.24 -0.31 -12.06
N THR A 85 2.28 0.55 -12.42
CA THR A 85 2.17 1.14 -13.76
C THR A 85 3.38 2.03 -14.07
N PHE A 86 3.83 2.83 -13.12
CA PHE A 86 4.99 3.71 -13.31
C PHE A 86 6.28 2.91 -13.50
N VAL A 87 6.47 1.88 -12.67
CA VAL A 87 7.61 0.96 -12.79
C VAL A 87 7.56 0.18 -14.09
N HIS A 88 6.37 -0.24 -14.54
CA HIS A 88 6.21 -0.90 -15.83
C HIS A 88 6.71 -0.04 -16.98
N ARG A 89 6.36 1.24 -16.98
CA ARG A 89 6.77 2.22 -18.01
C ARG A 89 8.26 2.55 -17.97
N ALA A 90 8.84 2.59 -16.77
CA ALA A 90 10.24 2.95 -16.56
C ALA A 90 11.20 1.77 -16.75
N ALA A 91 10.85 0.58 -16.26
CA ALA A 91 11.74 -0.57 -16.13
C ALA A 91 11.14 -1.91 -16.65
N GLY A 92 9.93 -1.85 -17.21
CA GLY A 92 9.30 -2.99 -17.88
C GLY A 92 8.50 -3.93 -16.95
N PRO A 93 7.89 -4.99 -17.53
CA PRO A 93 6.89 -5.81 -16.83
C PRO A 93 7.45 -6.64 -15.67
N ARG A 94 8.71 -7.04 -15.73
CA ARG A 94 9.33 -7.84 -14.65
C ARG A 94 9.53 -7.03 -13.39
N ALA A 95 9.99 -5.78 -13.52
CA ALA A 95 10.15 -4.87 -12.39
C ALA A 95 8.78 -4.51 -11.78
N ALA A 96 7.78 -4.26 -12.61
CA ALA A 96 6.40 -4.03 -12.15
C ALA A 96 5.82 -5.22 -11.38
N ALA A 97 6.10 -6.44 -11.85
CA ALA A 97 5.70 -7.66 -11.14
C ALA A 97 6.34 -7.75 -9.75
N ALA A 98 7.64 -7.44 -9.61
CA ALA A 98 8.32 -7.42 -8.31
C ALA A 98 7.67 -6.43 -7.34
N VAL A 99 7.37 -5.20 -7.80
CA VAL A 99 6.67 -4.19 -7.00
C VAL A 99 5.28 -4.68 -6.56
N GLY A 100 4.55 -5.34 -7.47
CA GLY A 100 3.27 -5.96 -7.13
C GLY A 100 3.40 -7.03 -6.05
N TRP A 101 4.44 -7.86 -6.10
CA TRP A 101 4.72 -8.87 -5.08
C TRP A 101 5.13 -8.26 -3.73
N TRP A 102 5.93 -7.19 -3.74
CA TRP A 102 6.28 -6.46 -2.51
C TRP A 102 5.04 -5.93 -1.81
N PHE A 103 4.16 -5.27 -2.58
CA PHE A 103 2.93 -4.72 -2.00
C PHE A 103 1.98 -5.85 -1.52
N TYR A 104 1.79 -6.90 -2.33
CA TYR A 104 0.94 -8.03 -1.99
C TYR A 104 1.44 -8.78 -0.75
N GLY A 105 2.76 -8.95 -0.62
CA GLY A 105 3.39 -9.60 0.52
C GLY A 105 3.44 -8.72 1.78
N ALA A 106 3.51 -7.38 1.63
CA ALA A 106 3.47 -6.47 2.76
C ALA A 106 2.11 -6.48 3.47
N VAL A 107 1.00 -6.64 2.71
CA VAL A 107 -0.36 -6.50 3.26
C VAL A 107 -0.67 -7.50 4.37
N PRO A 108 -0.39 -8.81 4.28
CA PRO A 108 -0.63 -9.73 5.40
C PRO A 108 0.10 -9.34 6.68
N ILE A 109 1.35 -8.86 6.56
CA ILE A 109 2.18 -8.44 7.69
C ILE A 109 1.58 -7.17 8.32
N GLY A 110 1.28 -6.16 7.49
CA GLY A 110 0.71 -4.89 7.94
C GLY A 110 -0.71 -5.02 8.51
N VAL A 111 -1.51 -5.93 7.97
CA VAL A 111 -2.87 -6.23 8.49
C VAL A 111 -2.79 -6.85 9.88
N VAL A 112 -1.86 -7.78 10.12
CA VAL A 112 -1.67 -8.38 11.45
C VAL A 112 -1.16 -7.32 12.42
N ALA A 113 -0.19 -6.49 12.04
CA ALA A 113 0.29 -5.38 12.87
C ALA A 113 -0.83 -4.40 13.23
N ALA A 114 -1.61 -3.96 12.23
CA ALA A 114 -2.74 -3.07 12.43
C ALA A 114 -3.79 -3.66 13.39
N ALA A 115 -4.12 -4.92 13.20
CA ALA A 115 -5.12 -5.61 14.03
C ALA A 115 -4.65 -5.78 15.48
N LEU A 116 -3.34 -6.01 15.70
CA LEU A 116 -2.76 -6.06 17.04
C LEU A 116 -2.87 -4.70 17.74
N ILE A 117 -2.62 -3.59 17.04
CA ILE A 117 -2.79 -2.23 17.60
C ILE A 117 -4.23 -2.06 18.08
N GLY A 118 -5.23 -2.32 17.24
CA GLY A 118 -6.63 -2.23 17.65
C GLY A 118 -6.97 -3.13 18.83
N GLY A 119 -6.41 -4.35 18.84
CA GLY A 119 -6.56 -5.31 19.93
C GLY A 119 -5.95 -4.81 21.24
N GLN A 120 -4.75 -4.20 21.22
CA GLN A 120 -4.09 -3.64 22.40
C GLN A 120 -4.91 -2.50 23.03
N TYR A 121 -5.45 -1.60 22.21
CA TYR A 121 -6.30 -0.51 22.72
C TYR A 121 -7.59 -1.03 23.37
N VAL A 122 -8.25 -2.02 22.79
CA VAL A 122 -9.47 -2.60 23.36
C VAL A 122 -9.14 -3.43 24.61
N ALA A 123 -8.11 -4.25 24.55
CA ALA A 123 -7.67 -5.05 25.70
C ALA A 123 -7.23 -4.16 26.87
N GLY A 124 -6.46 -3.09 26.60
CA GLY A 124 -6.06 -2.11 27.61
C GLY A 124 -7.23 -1.38 28.26
N ALA A 125 -8.26 -1.03 27.48
CA ALA A 125 -9.47 -0.41 28.01
C ALA A 125 -10.28 -1.34 28.92
N LEU A 126 -10.23 -2.66 28.65
CA LEU A 126 -10.93 -3.69 29.42
C LEU A 126 -10.06 -4.30 30.54
N GLY A 127 -8.81 -3.86 30.70
CA GLY A 127 -7.87 -4.43 31.67
C GLY A 127 -7.44 -5.87 31.34
N LEU A 128 -7.47 -6.26 30.08
CA LEU A 128 -7.12 -7.60 29.62
C LEU A 128 -5.67 -7.68 29.15
N GLY A 129 -5.09 -8.88 29.19
CA GLY A 129 -3.70 -9.12 28.82
C GLY A 129 -3.45 -9.27 27.30
N PRO A 130 -2.17 -9.50 26.91
CA PRO A 130 -1.76 -9.56 25.50
C PRO A 130 -2.39 -10.70 24.70
N VAL A 131 -2.81 -11.80 25.36
CA VAL A 131 -3.53 -12.89 24.70
C VAL A 131 -4.90 -12.40 24.21
N ALA A 132 -5.61 -11.64 25.02
CA ALA A 132 -6.89 -11.04 24.64
C ALA A 132 -6.72 -10.01 23.52
N ALA A 133 -5.67 -9.19 23.57
CA ALA A 133 -5.33 -8.24 22.50
C ALA A 133 -5.16 -8.96 21.15
N ALA A 134 -4.40 -10.06 21.12
CA ALA A 134 -4.23 -10.87 19.92
C ALA A 134 -5.54 -11.52 19.45
N ALA A 135 -6.38 -12.01 20.37
CA ALA A 135 -7.68 -12.59 20.03
C ALA A 135 -8.64 -11.55 19.44
N ILE A 136 -8.69 -10.34 20.01
CA ILE A 136 -9.48 -9.22 19.50
C ILE A 136 -8.98 -8.84 18.09
N GLY A 137 -7.66 -8.75 17.89
CA GLY A 137 -7.07 -8.50 16.58
C GLY A 137 -7.46 -9.56 15.56
N ALA A 138 -7.43 -10.85 15.94
CA ALA A 138 -7.87 -11.95 15.07
C ALA A 138 -9.36 -11.84 14.69
N VAL A 139 -10.22 -11.41 15.61
CA VAL A 139 -11.65 -11.16 15.35
C VAL A 139 -11.80 -10.01 14.35
N VAL A 140 -11.04 -8.93 14.49
CA VAL A 140 -11.05 -7.80 13.54
C VAL A 140 -10.63 -8.26 12.15
N ILE A 141 -9.58 -9.07 12.03
CA ILE A 141 -9.14 -9.65 10.75
C ILE A 141 -10.25 -10.51 10.15
N ALA A 142 -10.83 -11.44 10.94
CA ALA A 142 -11.87 -12.34 10.47
C ALA A 142 -13.12 -11.56 10.00
N ALA A 143 -13.55 -10.56 10.76
CA ALA A 143 -14.67 -9.68 10.39
C ALA A 143 -14.40 -8.92 9.09
N SER A 144 -13.15 -8.43 8.90
CA SER A 144 -12.75 -7.73 7.68
C SER A 144 -12.71 -8.68 6.47
N PHE A 145 -12.26 -9.93 6.63
CA PHE A 145 -12.36 -10.94 5.57
C PHE A 145 -13.82 -11.25 5.23
N ALA A 146 -14.67 -11.45 6.23
CA ALA A 146 -16.09 -11.69 6.01
C ALA A 146 -16.75 -10.55 5.24
N ALA A 147 -16.50 -9.30 5.64
CA ALA A 147 -16.98 -8.11 4.95
C ALA A 147 -16.54 -8.07 3.47
N ASN A 148 -15.26 -8.35 3.19
CA ASN A 148 -14.74 -8.41 1.83
C ASN A 148 -15.33 -9.57 1.01
N CYS A 149 -15.58 -10.75 1.61
CA CYS A 149 -16.19 -11.89 0.93
C CYS A 149 -17.63 -11.63 0.50
N VAL A 150 -18.37 -10.81 1.26
CA VAL A 150 -19.74 -10.39 0.93
C VAL A 150 -19.75 -9.18 -0.03
N GLY A 151 -18.57 -8.60 -0.30
CA GLY A 151 -18.46 -7.42 -1.17
C GLY A 151 -18.90 -6.12 -0.49
N LEU A 152 -18.91 -6.11 0.85
CA LEU A 152 -19.17 -4.88 1.60
C LEU A 152 -17.99 -3.93 1.47
N HIS A 153 -18.16 -2.91 0.66
CA HIS A 153 -17.22 -1.80 0.56
C HIS A 153 -17.72 -0.65 1.43
N LEU A 154 -16.83 -0.12 2.28
CA LEU A 154 -17.13 1.12 2.99
C LEU A 154 -17.41 2.21 1.96
N SER A 155 -18.55 2.87 2.07
CA SER A 155 -18.84 4.00 1.19
C SER A 155 -17.81 5.11 1.44
N GLY A 156 -17.48 5.89 0.40
CA GLY A 156 -16.53 7.01 0.54
C GLY A 156 -16.95 8.01 1.62
N ARG A 157 -18.25 8.16 1.91
CA ARG A 157 -18.76 9.00 3.00
C ARG A 157 -18.43 8.43 4.38
N VAL A 158 -18.56 7.11 4.57
CA VAL A 158 -18.21 6.45 5.84
C VAL A 158 -16.70 6.54 6.06
N GLN A 159 -15.90 6.30 5.02
CA GLN A 159 -14.45 6.44 5.11
C GLN A 159 -14.04 7.88 5.44
N LEU A 160 -14.66 8.89 4.82
CA LEU A 160 -14.44 10.30 5.14
C LEU A 160 -14.77 10.61 6.61
N LEU A 161 -15.90 10.12 7.10
CA LEU A 161 -16.30 10.30 8.51
C LEU A 161 -15.29 9.66 9.46
N LEU A 162 -14.83 8.44 9.17
CA LEU A 162 -13.84 7.75 9.99
C LEU A 162 -12.50 8.50 10.02
N VAL A 163 -12.04 9.02 8.88
CA VAL A 163 -10.81 9.82 8.79
C VAL A 163 -10.95 11.15 9.53
N ALA A 164 -12.09 11.83 9.40
CA ALA A 164 -12.35 13.07 10.13
C ALA A 164 -12.41 12.83 11.64
N LEU A 165 -13.05 11.74 12.08
CA LEU A 165 -13.09 11.34 13.49
C LEU A 165 -11.68 11.04 14.01
N LEU A 166 -10.87 10.29 13.26
CA LEU A 166 -9.48 10.05 13.61
C LEU A 166 -8.71 11.36 13.78
N ALA A 167 -8.75 12.21 12.76
CA ALA A 167 -8.03 13.48 12.82
C ALA A 167 -8.46 14.32 14.03
N ALA A 168 -9.77 14.32 14.36
CA ALA A 168 -10.29 15.00 15.52
C ALA A 168 -9.79 14.39 16.85
N VAL A 169 -9.74 13.06 16.97
CA VAL A 169 -9.23 12.36 18.15
C VAL A 169 -7.72 12.62 18.32
N LEU A 170 -6.94 12.53 17.24
CA LEU A 170 -5.49 12.80 17.28
C LEU A 170 -5.20 14.26 17.64
N ALA A 171 -5.89 15.21 17.02
CA ALA A 171 -5.76 16.62 17.32
C ALA A 171 -6.20 16.92 18.78
N GLY A 172 -7.31 16.32 19.20
CA GLY A 172 -7.81 16.44 20.58
C GLY A 172 -6.80 15.91 21.61
N ALA A 173 -6.17 14.75 21.33
CA ALA A 173 -5.14 14.19 22.18
C ALA A 173 -3.90 15.10 22.27
N ALA A 174 -3.43 15.61 21.13
CA ALA A 174 -2.29 16.52 21.09
C ALA A 174 -2.59 17.83 21.84
N LEU A 175 -3.77 18.42 21.65
CA LEU A 175 -4.19 19.64 22.34
C LEU A 175 -4.36 19.41 23.86
N ALA A 176 -4.92 18.26 24.24
CA ALA A 176 -5.10 17.87 25.63
C ALA A 176 -3.76 17.67 26.36
N ALA A 177 -2.77 17.10 25.68
CA ALA A 177 -1.45 16.85 26.25
C ALA A 177 -0.53 18.09 26.25
N ALA A 178 -0.78 19.08 25.36
CA ALA A 178 0.09 20.25 25.21
C ALA A 178 0.36 21.03 26.52
N PRO A 179 -0.61 21.27 27.45
CA PRO A 179 -0.35 21.95 28.71
C PRO A 179 0.55 21.18 29.68
N HIS A 180 0.69 19.86 29.47
CA HIS A 180 1.47 18.96 30.33
C HIS A 180 2.89 18.73 29.83
N MET A 181 3.27 19.38 28.72
CA MET A 181 4.61 19.27 28.14
C MET A 181 5.66 19.93 29.04
N THR A 182 6.79 19.24 29.20
CA THR A 182 7.94 19.71 29.97
C THR A 182 9.19 19.65 29.10
N SER A 183 9.96 20.75 29.08
CA SER A 183 11.23 20.81 28.32
C SER A 183 12.27 19.81 28.86
N ALA A 184 12.19 19.43 30.12
CA ALA A 184 13.04 18.40 30.69
C ALA A 184 12.92 17.04 30.02
N HIS A 185 11.77 16.71 29.46
CA HIS A 185 11.55 15.46 28.73
C HIS A 185 12.32 15.37 27.40
N PHE A 186 12.85 16.48 26.91
CA PHE A 186 13.70 16.52 25.71
C PHE A 186 15.20 16.43 26.03
N THR A 187 15.59 16.21 27.29
CA THR A 187 17.00 16.13 27.70
C THR A 187 17.29 14.81 28.44
N PRO A 188 18.33 14.05 28.02
CA PRO A 188 19.19 14.30 26.86
C PRO A 188 18.46 14.07 25.52
N PHE A 189 18.69 14.93 24.52
CA PHE A 189 17.94 14.85 23.25
C PHE A 189 18.26 13.58 22.46
N MET A 190 19.49 13.08 22.52
CA MET A 190 19.95 11.91 21.76
C MET A 190 20.55 10.83 22.69
N PRO A 191 19.75 10.19 23.55
CA PRO A 191 20.27 9.23 24.53
C PRO A 191 20.89 7.99 23.89
N HIS A 192 20.47 7.60 22.69
CA HIS A 192 20.89 6.40 21.97
C HIS A 192 21.80 6.70 20.76
N GLY A 193 22.24 7.95 20.60
CA GLY A 193 23.11 8.36 19.48
C GLY A 193 22.40 8.47 18.13
N TRP A 194 23.15 8.87 17.08
CA TRP A 194 22.60 9.15 15.75
C TRP A 194 21.99 7.92 15.03
N GLY A 195 22.53 6.72 15.27
CA GLY A 195 22.00 5.49 14.67
C GLY A 195 20.56 5.20 15.05
N SER A 196 20.12 5.63 16.24
CA SER A 196 18.77 5.44 16.73
C SER A 196 17.72 6.22 15.92
N VAL A 197 18.08 7.38 15.35
CA VAL A 197 17.21 8.14 14.46
C VAL A 197 16.89 7.34 13.19
N GLY A 198 17.90 6.65 12.62
CA GLY A 198 17.70 5.75 11.48
C GLY A 198 16.82 4.55 11.84
N SER A 199 17.01 3.97 13.03
CA SER A 199 16.16 2.89 13.55
C SER A 199 14.71 3.35 13.74
N ALA A 200 14.49 4.52 14.33
CA ALA A 200 13.16 5.12 14.47
C ALA A 200 12.53 5.41 13.09
N ALA A 201 13.31 5.94 12.11
CA ALA A 201 12.81 6.16 10.76
C ALA A 201 12.38 4.85 10.09
N GLY A 202 13.06 3.73 10.37
CA GLY A 202 12.70 2.40 9.87
C GLY A 202 11.30 1.95 10.28
N VAL A 203 10.92 2.10 11.56
CA VAL A 203 9.57 1.76 12.03
C VAL A 203 8.55 2.81 11.60
N LEU A 204 8.92 4.08 11.65
CA LEU A 204 8.04 5.20 11.28
C LEU A 204 7.65 5.17 9.80
N PHE A 205 8.45 4.55 8.94
CA PHE A 205 8.12 4.44 7.52
C PHE A 205 6.76 3.76 7.29
N PHE A 206 6.28 2.96 8.23
CA PHE A 206 4.93 2.39 8.21
C PHE A 206 3.83 3.48 8.10
N ALA A 207 3.99 4.63 8.77
CA ALA A 207 3.05 5.74 8.69
C ALA A 207 3.12 6.50 7.35
N PHE A 208 4.23 6.38 6.63
CA PHE A 208 4.45 7.06 5.36
C PHE A 208 4.14 6.17 4.15
N ALA A 209 3.83 4.91 4.39
CA ALA A 209 3.23 4.02 3.43
C ALA A 209 1.75 4.40 3.25
N GLY A 210 1.41 4.91 2.12
CA GLY A 210 0.04 5.41 1.83
C GLY A 210 0.04 6.43 0.71
N TRP A 211 1.18 7.05 0.44
CA TRP A 211 1.32 7.96 -0.71
C TRP A 211 1.10 7.24 -2.04
N GLU A 212 1.37 5.93 -2.10
CA GLU A 212 1.05 5.07 -3.23
C GLU A 212 -0.45 5.02 -3.50
N ALA A 213 -1.28 5.08 -2.47
CA ALA A 213 -2.74 5.06 -2.61
C ALA A 213 -3.26 6.27 -3.39
N ALA A 214 -2.63 7.45 -3.24
CA ALA A 214 -2.97 8.62 -4.05
C ALA A 214 -2.79 8.36 -5.55
N SER A 215 -1.80 7.57 -5.94
CA SER A 215 -1.57 7.20 -7.34
C SER A 215 -2.65 6.26 -7.89
N HIS A 216 -3.20 5.36 -7.05
CA HIS A 216 -4.29 4.47 -7.44
C HIS A 216 -5.62 5.21 -7.66
N LEU A 217 -5.83 6.32 -6.95
CA LEU A 217 -7.02 7.16 -7.08
C LEU A 217 -6.96 8.10 -8.30
N SER A 218 -5.82 8.18 -8.99
CA SER A 218 -5.61 9.14 -10.08
C SER A 218 -6.64 9.05 -11.20
N GLY A 219 -7.12 7.84 -11.51
CA GLY A 219 -8.15 7.59 -12.52
C GLY A 219 -9.58 7.99 -12.12
N GLU A 220 -9.82 8.30 -10.84
CA GLU A 220 -11.14 8.63 -10.33
C GLU A 220 -11.42 10.14 -10.31
N PHE A 221 -10.41 10.98 -10.53
CA PHE A 221 -10.56 12.44 -10.58
C PHE A 221 -11.08 12.92 -11.94
N ALA A 222 -11.96 13.92 -11.93
CA ALA A 222 -12.46 14.55 -13.15
C ALA A 222 -11.33 15.28 -13.91
N ASN A 223 -10.41 15.93 -13.19
CA ASN A 223 -9.24 16.63 -13.73
C ASN A 223 -7.98 16.27 -12.96
N PRO A 224 -7.38 15.09 -13.19
CA PRO A 224 -6.23 14.61 -12.42
C PRO A 224 -5.06 15.59 -12.41
N ALA A 225 -4.78 16.25 -13.53
CA ALA A 225 -3.67 17.18 -13.66
C ALA A 225 -3.80 18.43 -12.73
N ARG A 226 -5.02 18.85 -12.44
CA ARG A 226 -5.32 19.99 -11.57
C ARG A 226 -5.55 19.60 -10.13
N ASP A 227 -6.29 18.50 -9.92
CA ASP A 227 -6.85 18.15 -8.62
C ASP A 227 -5.85 17.33 -7.77
N LEU A 228 -5.07 16.42 -8.38
CA LEU A 228 -4.08 15.62 -7.66
C LEU A 228 -3.02 16.45 -6.92
N PRO A 229 -2.40 17.48 -7.52
CA PRO A 229 -1.43 18.29 -6.79
C PRO A 229 -2.02 19.01 -5.58
N ARG A 230 -3.29 19.49 -5.69
CA ARG A 230 -3.99 20.16 -4.60
C ARG A 230 -4.37 19.20 -3.48
N VAL A 231 -4.94 18.06 -3.83
CA VAL A 231 -5.25 16.96 -2.90
C VAL A 231 -4.00 16.55 -2.14
N THR A 232 -2.90 16.33 -2.86
CA THR A 232 -1.62 15.96 -2.26
C THR A 232 -1.10 17.03 -1.31
N ALA A 233 -1.15 18.31 -1.69
CA ALA A 233 -0.68 19.41 -0.85
C ALA A 233 -1.52 19.55 0.44
N TYR A 234 -2.85 19.47 0.35
CA TYR A 234 -3.73 19.52 1.54
C TYR A 234 -3.55 18.29 2.43
N THR A 235 -3.39 17.10 1.85
CA THR A 235 -3.10 15.88 2.61
C THR A 235 -1.76 15.97 3.32
N LEU A 236 -0.70 16.40 2.62
CA LEU A 236 0.62 16.61 3.20
C LEU A 236 0.56 17.58 4.38
N ALA A 237 -0.09 18.73 4.22
CA ALA A 237 -0.21 19.73 5.28
C ALA A 237 -0.93 19.17 6.51
N ALA A 238 -2.10 18.53 6.30
CA ALA A 238 -2.90 17.99 7.40
C ALA A 238 -2.16 16.85 8.14
N VAL A 239 -1.58 15.91 7.40
CA VAL A 239 -0.83 14.77 7.97
C VAL A 239 0.42 15.25 8.69
N SER A 240 1.16 16.20 8.10
CA SER A 240 2.40 16.73 8.72
C SER A 240 2.12 17.41 10.04
N VAL A 241 1.06 18.23 10.11
CA VAL A 241 0.67 18.90 11.36
C VAL A 241 0.27 17.89 12.42
N LEU A 242 -0.57 16.91 12.06
CA LEU A 242 -1.05 15.90 13.02
C LEU A 242 0.10 15.01 13.53
N TYR A 243 0.95 14.51 12.62
CA TYR A 243 2.06 13.63 13.00
C TYR A 243 3.09 14.35 13.86
N LEU A 244 3.48 15.57 13.47
CA LEU A 244 4.45 16.34 14.24
C LEU A 244 3.87 16.77 15.61
N ALA A 245 2.61 17.22 15.64
CA ALA A 245 1.95 17.56 16.90
C ALA A 245 1.92 16.34 17.82
N LEU A 246 1.52 15.16 17.32
CA LEU A 246 1.45 13.94 18.12
C LEU A 246 2.84 13.48 18.58
N ALA A 247 3.86 13.52 17.71
CA ALA A 247 5.22 13.14 18.07
C ALA A 247 5.79 14.04 19.18
N VAL A 248 5.65 15.36 19.02
CA VAL A 248 6.16 16.33 19.99
C VAL A 248 5.41 16.24 21.32
N THR A 249 4.07 16.12 21.29
CA THR A 249 3.27 16.01 22.52
C THR A 249 3.48 14.68 23.24
N THR A 250 3.68 13.58 22.50
CA THR A 250 4.00 12.28 23.12
C THR A 250 5.30 12.37 23.92
N ILE A 251 6.38 12.88 23.32
CA ILE A 251 7.65 13.06 24.03
C ILE A 251 7.51 14.10 25.14
N GLY A 252 6.94 15.27 24.84
CA GLY A 252 6.88 16.38 25.80
C GLY A 252 6.03 16.09 27.03
N ALA A 253 4.92 15.38 26.87
CA ALA A 253 3.98 15.09 27.96
C ALA A 253 4.26 13.78 28.69
N LEU A 254 4.64 12.71 27.96
CA LEU A 254 4.89 11.40 28.57
C LEU A 254 6.37 11.18 28.95
N GLY A 255 7.30 11.91 28.32
CA GLY A 255 8.74 11.75 28.57
C GLY A 255 9.21 10.31 28.38
N PRO A 256 10.02 9.77 29.33
CA PRO A 256 10.50 8.39 29.26
C PRO A 256 9.40 7.32 29.27
N ALA A 257 8.20 7.63 29.83
CA ALA A 257 7.09 6.70 29.83
C ALA A 257 6.51 6.46 28.43
N ALA A 258 6.80 7.34 27.46
CA ALA A 258 6.38 7.18 26.07
C ALA A 258 6.90 5.87 25.45
N ALA A 259 8.11 5.43 25.81
CA ALA A 259 8.72 4.21 25.31
C ALA A 259 8.10 2.90 25.86
N GLY A 260 7.45 2.98 27.03
CA GLY A 260 6.92 1.80 27.72
C GLY A 260 5.41 1.57 27.51
N THR A 261 4.75 2.33 26.65
CA THR A 261 3.29 2.24 26.49
C THR A 261 2.88 1.57 25.16
N ASP A 262 1.94 0.63 25.26
CA ASP A 262 1.26 0.03 24.11
C ASP A 262 0.14 0.92 23.55
N THR A 263 -0.32 1.91 24.30
CA THR A 263 -1.48 2.74 23.97
C THR A 263 -1.22 4.24 24.21
N PRO A 264 -0.23 4.85 23.51
CA PRO A 264 0.19 6.22 23.77
C PRO A 264 -0.93 7.26 23.60
N LEU A 265 -1.88 7.03 22.70
CA LEU A 265 -3.03 7.90 22.53
C LEU A 265 -3.94 7.90 23.77
N THR A 266 -4.13 6.74 24.40
CA THR A 266 -4.88 6.64 25.67
C THR A 266 -4.22 7.46 26.74
N ASP A 267 -2.88 7.36 26.88
CA ASP A 267 -2.14 8.06 27.92
C ASP A 267 -2.13 9.57 27.71
N LEU A 268 -2.04 10.04 26.46
CA LEU A 268 -2.19 11.45 26.13
C LEU A 268 -3.59 11.99 26.48
N LEU A 269 -4.64 11.26 26.10
CA LEU A 269 -6.01 11.64 26.41
C LEU A 269 -6.31 11.59 27.90
N ALA A 270 -5.70 10.66 28.65
CA ALA A 270 -5.90 10.50 30.06
C ALA A 270 -5.46 11.72 30.89
N GLN A 271 -4.52 12.51 30.37
CA GLN A 271 -4.07 13.74 31.03
C GLN A 271 -5.18 14.79 31.17
N SER A 272 -6.17 14.78 30.28
CA SER A 272 -7.31 15.72 30.36
C SER A 272 -8.65 15.03 30.63
N ALA A 273 -8.87 13.81 30.09
CA ALA A 273 -10.13 13.09 30.18
C ALA A 273 -10.14 12.00 31.28
N GLY A 274 -9.02 11.81 31.98
CA GLY A 274 -8.88 10.81 33.04
C GLY A 274 -9.30 9.40 32.58
N THR A 275 -10.15 8.72 33.32
CA THR A 275 -10.60 7.36 33.04
C THR A 275 -11.46 7.25 31.79
N ALA A 276 -12.12 8.33 31.32
CA ALA A 276 -12.91 8.34 30.12
C ALA A 276 -12.05 8.24 28.82
N ALA A 277 -10.74 8.48 28.91
CA ALA A 277 -9.81 8.34 27.80
C ALA A 277 -9.78 6.92 27.22
N ARG A 278 -9.82 5.91 28.08
CA ARG A 278 -9.71 4.49 27.69
C ARG A 278 -10.78 4.04 26.69
N PRO A 279 -12.09 4.17 26.96
CA PRO A 279 -13.13 3.75 26.03
C PRO A 279 -13.13 4.59 24.74
N ILE A 280 -12.81 5.89 24.82
CA ILE A 280 -12.73 6.76 23.65
C ILE A 280 -11.61 6.31 22.71
N ALA A 281 -10.40 6.12 23.27
CA ALA A 281 -9.25 5.66 22.49
C ALA A 281 -9.47 4.25 21.91
N ALA A 282 -10.05 3.32 22.69
CA ALA A 282 -10.35 1.97 22.26
C ALA A 282 -11.38 1.94 21.10
N ALA A 283 -12.46 2.70 21.22
CA ALA A 283 -13.46 2.82 20.14
C ALA A 283 -12.84 3.40 18.88
N ALA A 284 -12.09 4.51 18.99
CA ALA A 284 -11.39 5.10 17.86
C ALA A 284 -10.42 4.11 17.20
N ALA A 285 -9.58 3.45 18.01
CA ALA A 285 -8.61 2.48 17.52
C ALA A 285 -9.29 1.29 16.80
N LEU A 286 -10.38 0.75 17.35
CA LEU A 286 -11.10 -0.35 16.76
C LEU A 286 -11.70 0.00 15.40
N PHE A 287 -12.40 1.14 15.31
CA PHE A 287 -13.01 1.59 14.06
C PHE A 287 -11.96 1.88 12.97
N LEU A 288 -10.85 2.50 13.35
CA LEU A 288 -9.74 2.79 12.45
C LEU A 288 -9.09 1.54 11.94
N THR A 289 -8.78 0.62 12.85
CA THR A 289 -8.15 -0.65 12.51
C THR A 289 -9.04 -1.45 11.57
N PHE A 290 -10.33 -1.58 11.89
CA PHE A 290 -11.27 -2.29 11.02
C PHE A 290 -11.36 -1.64 9.64
N GLY A 291 -11.49 -0.31 9.58
CA GLY A 291 -11.55 0.43 8.32
C GLY A 291 -10.30 0.26 7.46
N ALA A 292 -9.12 0.38 8.07
CA ALA A 292 -7.84 0.21 7.38
C ALA A 292 -7.64 -1.24 6.90
N VAL A 293 -7.82 -2.22 7.78
CA VAL A 293 -7.68 -3.65 7.46
C VAL A 293 -8.61 -4.03 6.31
N ASN A 294 -9.88 -3.61 6.38
CA ASN A 294 -10.87 -3.85 5.33
C ASN A 294 -10.42 -3.26 3.97
N THR A 295 -9.91 -2.05 3.96
CA THR A 295 -9.44 -1.35 2.75
C THR A 295 -8.19 -2.01 2.17
N TYR A 296 -7.21 -2.35 3.01
CA TYR A 296 -5.98 -3.03 2.56
C TYR A 296 -6.27 -4.41 1.98
N LEU A 297 -7.16 -5.19 2.62
CA LEU A 297 -7.57 -6.51 2.11
C LEU A 297 -8.32 -6.39 0.78
N ALA A 298 -9.21 -5.40 0.64
CA ALA A 298 -9.91 -5.13 -0.62
C ALA A 298 -8.93 -4.80 -1.75
N GLY A 299 -7.99 -3.90 -1.50
CA GLY A 299 -6.96 -3.50 -2.46
C GLY A 299 -6.03 -4.65 -2.83
N ALA A 300 -5.46 -5.34 -1.84
CA ALA A 300 -4.55 -6.45 -2.06
C ALA A 300 -5.22 -7.64 -2.76
N SER A 301 -6.48 -7.94 -2.45
CA SER A 301 -7.18 -9.02 -3.11
C SER A 301 -7.34 -8.77 -4.62
N ARG A 302 -7.64 -7.55 -5.01
CA ARG A 302 -7.71 -7.11 -6.42
C ARG A 302 -6.35 -7.11 -7.08
N LEU A 303 -5.31 -6.67 -6.37
CA LEU A 303 -3.93 -6.72 -6.86
C LEU A 303 -3.49 -8.16 -7.12
N GLY A 304 -3.75 -9.10 -6.21
CA GLY A 304 -3.44 -10.52 -6.41
C GLY A 304 -4.14 -11.11 -7.63
N ALA A 305 -5.41 -10.75 -7.85
CA ALA A 305 -6.15 -11.15 -9.04
C ALA A 305 -5.58 -10.53 -10.32
N ALA A 306 -5.15 -9.26 -10.29
CA ALA A 306 -4.48 -8.59 -11.40
C ALA A 306 -3.13 -9.25 -11.73
N LEU A 307 -2.29 -9.53 -10.73
CA LEU A 307 -1.02 -10.25 -10.90
C LEU A 307 -1.24 -11.63 -11.57
N GLY A 308 -2.31 -12.34 -11.18
CA GLY A 308 -2.71 -13.62 -11.80
C GLY A 308 -3.12 -13.44 -13.26
N ARG A 309 -3.91 -12.42 -13.58
CA ARG A 309 -4.35 -12.09 -14.95
C ARG A 309 -3.18 -11.72 -15.85
N ASP A 310 -2.27 -10.89 -15.35
CA ASP A 310 -1.12 -10.38 -16.09
C ASP A 310 0.01 -11.43 -16.21
N GLY A 311 -0.14 -12.56 -15.51
CA GLY A 311 0.78 -13.70 -15.54
C GLY A 311 2.03 -13.47 -14.71
N ALA A 312 1.99 -12.53 -13.77
CA ALA A 312 2.99 -12.29 -12.75
C ALA A 312 2.77 -13.15 -11.49
N ALA A 313 1.60 -13.79 -11.37
CA ALA A 313 1.25 -14.77 -10.34
C ALA A 313 0.47 -15.95 -10.96
N PRO A 314 0.23 -17.05 -10.22
CA PRO A 314 -0.52 -18.19 -10.73
C PRO A 314 -1.90 -17.79 -11.28
N ARG A 315 -2.23 -18.25 -12.49
CA ARG A 315 -3.46 -17.89 -13.22
C ARG A 315 -4.75 -18.21 -12.45
N TRP A 316 -4.74 -19.18 -11.55
CA TRP A 316 -5.91 -19.49 -10.73
C TRP A 316 -6.31 -18.34 -9.79
N LEU A 317 -5.38 -17.44 -9.43
CA LEU A 317 -5.65 -16.21 -8.67
C LEU A 317 -6.48 -15.19 -9.47
N ALA A 318 -6.43 -15.23 -10.80
CA ALA A 318 -7.13 -14.27 -11.66
C ALA A 318 -8.66 -14.36 -11.61
N ARG A 319 -9.25 -15.39 -11.00
CA ARG A 319 -10.71 -15.50 -10.87
C ARG A 319 -11.26 -14.45 -9.90
N GLY A 320 -12.27 -13.72 -10.37
CA GLY A 320 -12.84 -12.59 -9.65
C GLY A 320 -12.12 -11.26 -9.94
N ALA A 321 -11.31 -11.20 -11.02
CA ALA A 321 -10.62 -9.98 -11.46
C ALA A 321 -11.51 -9.03 -12.27
N ALA A 322 -12.72 -9.46 -12.67
CA ALA A 322 -13.63 -8.62 -13.42
C ALA A 322 -14.23 -7.49 -12.54
N PRO A 323 -14.55 -6.33 -13.12
CA PRO A 323 -15.21 -5.25 -12.40
C PRO A 323 -16.53 -5.74 -11.75
N GLY A 324 -16.68 -5.48 -10.46
CA GLY A 324 -17.86 -5.90 -9.69
C GLY A 324 -17.78 -7.31 -9.08
N GLU A 325 -16.78 -8.12 -9.45
CA GLU A 325 -16.56 -9.42 -8.83
C GLU A 325 -15.69 -9.33 -7.57
N VAL A 326 -15.87 -10.30 -6.66
CA VAL A 326 -15.03 -10.45 -5.47
C VAL A 326 -13.93 -11.49 -5.75
N PRO A 327 -12.64 -11.14 -5.63
CA PRO A 327 -11.53 -12.05 -5.90
C PRO A 327 -11.29 -13.02 -4.71
N ARG A 328 -12.25 -13.90 -4.47
CA ARG A 328 -12.27 -14.83 -3.32
C ARG A 328 -11.01 -15.67 -3.18
N ARG A 329 -10.40 -16.09 -4.31
CA ARG A 329 -9.15 -16.88 -4.28
C ARG A 329 -7.98 -16.10 -3.75
N SER A 330 -7.84 -14.84 -4.16
CA SER A 330 -6.82 -13.94 -3.63
C SER A 330 -7.07 -13.66 -2.14
N LEU A 331 -8.34 -13.46 -1.72
CA LEU A 331 -8.71 -13.33 -0.31
C LEU A 331 -8.33 -14.58 0.49
N THR A 332 -8.56 -15.79 -0.03
CA THR A 332 -8.16 -17.04 0.67
C THR A 332 -6.65 -17.12 0.87
N VAL A 333 -5.85 -16.75 -0.13
CA VAL A 333 -4.38 -16.69 0.00
C VAL A 333 -3.96 -15.67 1.04
N LEU A 334 -4.54 -14.47 1.02
CA LEU A 334 -4.28 -13.44 2.02
C LEU A 334 -4.68 -13.91 3.42
N ALA A 335 -5.82 -14.60 3.57
CA ALA A 335 -6.24 -15.17 4.86
C ALA A 335 -5.23 -16.18 5.40
N GLY A 336 -4.78 -17.12 4.55
CA GLY A 336 -3.72 -18.07 4.91
C GLY A 336 -2.41 -17.37 5.28
N ALA A 337 -2.02 -16.34 4.53
CA ALA A 337 -0.83 -15.54 4.82
C ALA A 337 -0.96 -14.76 6.14
N CYS A 338 -2.12 -14.12 6.42
CA CYS A 338 -2.37 -13.46 7.70
C CYS A 338 -2.33 -14.45 8.87
N ALA A 339 -2.93 -15.65 8.71
CA ALA A 339 -2.88 -16.69 9.73
C ALA A 339 -1.43 -17.16 9.99
N ALA A 340 -0.64 -17.38 8.93
CA ALA A 340 0.76 -17.77 9.05
C ALA A 340 1.60 -16.69 9.75
N VAL A 341 1.45 -15.42 9.34
CA VAL A 341 2.14 -14.28 9.95
C VAL A 341 1.71 -14.11 11.41
N GLY A 342 0.41 -14.17 11.71
CA GLY A 342 -0.10 -14.03 13.07
C GLY A 342 0.40 -15.16 13.98
N THR A 343 0.45 -16.40 13.48
CA THR A 343 1.00 -17.54 14.22
C THR A 343 2.51 -17.37 14.45
N ALA A 344 3.26 -17.00 13.41
CA ALA A 344 4.71 -16.76 13.52
C ALA A 344 5.01 -15.64 14.55
N ALA A 345 4.26 -14.54 14.48
CA ALA A 345 4.38 -13.44 15.44
C ALA A 345 4.11 -13.90 16.88
N ARG A 346 3.08 -14.70 17.09
CA ARG A 346 2.77 -15.29 18.42
C ARG A 346 3.89 -16.18 18.94
N LEU A 347 4.44 -17.03 18.09
CA LEU A 347 5.55 -17.93 18.45
C LEU A 347 6.85 -17.16 18.75
N ALA A 348 7.06 -16.02 18.09
CA ALA A 348 8.19 -15.13 18.30
C ALA A 348 8.00 -14.13 19.47
N GLY A 349 6.94 -14.27 20.29
CA GLY A 349 6.69 -13.39 21.44
C GLY A 349 5.77 -12.20 21.19
N GLY A 350 5.18 -12.08 20.00
CA GLY A 350 4.17 -11.05 19.68
C GLY A 350 4.74 -9.68 19.37
N ASP A 351 5.93 -9.60 18.79
CA ASP A 351 6.65 -8.36 18.48
C ASP A 351 5.92 -7.51 17.42
N LEU A 352 5.25 -6.44 17.87
CA LEU A 352 4.59 -5.46 17.01
C LEU A 352 5.60 -4.64 16.21
N ASP A 353 6.73 -4.25 16.83
CA ASP A 353 7.80 -3.47 16.17
C ASP A 353 8.37 -4.22 14.97
N GLY A 354 8.66 -5.51 15.12
CA GLY A 354 9.15 -6.36 14.04
C GLY A 354 8.16 -6.47 12.86
N LEU A 355 6.87 -6.60 13.14
CA LEU A 355 5.83 -6.62 12.09
C LEU A 355 5.74 -5.28 11.34
N MET A 356 5.80 -4.18 12.07
CA MET A 356 5.75 -2.85 11.48
C MET A 356 7.00 -2.57 10.65
N ARG A 357 8.20 -2.92 11.13
CA ARG A 357 9.45 -2.80 10.37
C ARG A 357 9.46 -3.67 9.12
N ALA A 358 8.99 -4.91 9.20
CA ALA A 358 8.90 -5.81 8.05
C ALA A 358 7.97 -5.25 6.97
N THR A 359 6.80 -4.72 7.37
CA THR A 359 5.88 -4.03 6.46
C THR A 359 6.53 -2.79 5.86
N SER A 360 7.15 -1.95 6.69
CA SER A 360 7.86 -0.74 6.28
C SER A 360 8.95 -1.04 5.24
N THR A 361 9.72 -2.11 5.45
CA THR A 361 10.78 -2.50 4.52
C THR A 361 10.24 -2.84 3.13
N CYS A 362 9.13 -3.58 3.05
CA CYS A 362 8.48 -3.86 1.77
C CYS A 362 7.93 -2.59 1.10
N LEU A 363 7.26 -1.73 1.88
CA LEU A 363 6.64 -0.51 1.35
C LEU A 363 7.69 0.55 0.98
N ALA A 364 8.80 0.65 1.75
CA ALA A 364 9.94 1.49 1.37
C ALA A 364 10.57 1.02 0.04
N SER A 365 10.62 -0.29 -0.20
CA SER A 365 11.08 -0.84 -1.48
C SER A 365 10.15 -0.46 -2.64
N VAL A 366 8.83 -0.47 -2.42
CA VAL A 366 7.82 0.00 -3.39
C VAL A 366 8.01 1.50 -3.66
N THR A 367 8.13 2.30 -2.60
CA THR A 367 8.33 3.75 -2.69
C THR A 367 9.61 4.09 -3.43
N LEU A 368 10.72 3.40 -3.13
CA LEU A 368 12.00 3.60 -3.82
C LEU A 368 11.88 3.28 -5.31
N ALA A 369 11.25 2.15 -5.68
CA ALA A 369 11.01 1.81 -7.07
C ALA A 369 10.14 2.86 -7.79
N GLY A 370 9.13 3.40 -7.10
CA GLY A 370 8.30 4.49 -7.59
C GLY A 370 9.06 5.78 -7.82
N LEU A 371 9.93 6.18 -6.89
CA LEU A 371 10.80 7.34 -7.01
C LEU A 371 11.81 7.19 -8.16
N LEU A 372 12.47 6.04 -8.28
CA LEU A 372 13.36 5.76 -9.41
C LEU A 372 12.62 5.85 -10.75
N SER A 373 11.37 5.39 -10.79
CA SER A 373 10.51 5.55 -11.97
C SER A 373 10.16 7.01 -12.23
N ALA A 374 9.92 7.81 -11.19
CA ALA A 374 9.70 9.25 -11.32
C ALA A 374 10.93 9.96 -11.89
N LEU A 375 12.13 9.63 -11.43
CA LEU A 375 13.39 10.17 -11.96
C LEU A 375 13.61 9.84 -13.44
N ALA A 376 13.10 8.68 -13.90
CA ALA A 376 13.20 8.25 -15.30
C ALA A 376 12.13 8.91 -16.20
N LEU A 377 10.92 9.14 -15.69
CA LEU A 377 9.75 9.52 -16.48
C LEU A 377 9.41 11.02 -16.41
N LEU A 378 9.79 11.71 -15.33
CA LEU A 378 9.53 13.14 -15.15
C LEU A 378 10.66 14.01 -15.75
N PRO A 379 10.37 15.29 -16.02
CA PRO A 379 11.35 16.21 -16.58
C PRO A 379 12.58 16.32 -15.67
N ARG A 380 13.75 16.15 -16.27
CA ARG A 380 15.04 16.27 -15.58
C ARG A 380 15.34 17.73 -15.22
N ARG A 381 16.23 17.93 -14.25
CA ARG A 381 16.74 19.25 -13.81
C ARG A 381 15.66 20.19 -13.24
N THR A 382 14.50 19.66 -12.84
CA THR A 382 13.50 20.39 -12.05
C THR A 382 13.82 20.26 -10.57
N TRP A 383 13.30 21.17 -9.73
CA TRP A 383 13.43 21.04 -8.27
C TRP A 383 12.88 19.68 -7.75
N LEU A 384 11.78 19.23 -8.33
CA LEU A 384 11.15 17.94 -7.97
C LEU A 384 12.07 16.76 -8.34
N TRP A 385 12.81 16.84 -9.43
CA TRP A 385 13.77 15.81 -9.83
C TRP A 385 14.94 15.72 -8.84
N TYR A 386 15.54 16.86 -8.43
CA TYR A 386 16.61 16.85 -7.42
C TYR A 386 16.11 16.43 -6.04
N ALA A 387 14.93 16.90 -5.62
CA ALA A 387 14.29 16.47 -4.39
C ALA A 387 13.94 14.96 -4.43
N GLY A 388 13.54 14.43 -5.59
CA GLY A 388 13.34 13.01 -5.82
C GLY A 388 14.61 12.17 -5.65
N ILE A 389 15.79 12.68 -6.10
CA ILE A 389 17.09 12.04 -5.83
C ILE A 389 17.35 11.99 -4.32
N ALA A 390 17.21 13.13 -3.63
CA ALA A 390 17.43 13.21 -2.19
C ALA A 390 16.52 12.25 -1.44
N SER A 391 15.23 12.20 -1.79
CA SER A 391 14.27 11.25 -1.18
C SER A 391 14.58 9.80 -1.50
N SER A 392 15.08 9.51 -2.70
CA SER A 392 15.54 8.16 -3.04
C SER A 392 16.72 7.72 -2.18
N LEU A 393 17.68 8.62 -1.95
CA LEU A 393 18.83 8.37 -1.08
C LEU A 393 18.41 8.18 0.38
N ILE A 394 17.50 9.03 0.90
CA ILE A 394 16.98 8.90 2.26
C ILE A 394 16.21 7.59 2.41
N THR A 395 15.32 7.25 1.45
CA THR A 395 14.57 5.98 1.48
C THR A 395 15.50 4.77 1.41
N ALA A 396 16.55 4.82 0.58
CA ALA A 396 17.58 3.79 0.55
C ALA A 396 18.36 3.71 1.88
N GLY A 397 18.64 4.85 2.50
CA GLY A 397 19.22 4.92 3.84
C GLY A 397 18.34 4.25 4.89
N VAL A 398 17.02 4.56 4.89
CA VAL A 398 16.05 3.89 5.78
C VAL A 398 16.04 2.38 5.57
N LEU A 399 16.07 1.92 4.31
CA LEU A 399 16.17 0.50 4.00
C LEU A 399 17.48 -0.13 4.54
N ALA A 400 18.59 0.59 4.56
CA ALA A 400 19.84 0.08 5.12
C ALA A 400 19.73 -0.23 6.63
N PHE A 401 18.87 0.48 7.38
CA PHE A 401 18.57 0.19 8.79
C PHE A 401 17.62 -0.99 8.99
N SER A 402 17.03 -1.55 7.93
CA SER A 402 16.14 -2.72 8.02
C SER A 402 16.88 -4.04 8.28
N GLY A 403 18.20 -4.09 8.13
CA GLY A 403 19.02 -5.27 8.41
C GLY A 403 18.52 -6.53 7.69
N LEU A 404 18.31 -7.61 8.45
CA LEU A 404 17.82 -8.89 7.90
C LEU A 404 16.42 -8.83 7.29
N LEU A 405 15.60 -7.85 7.65
CA LEU A 405 14.25 -7.68 7.07
C LEU A 405 14.29 -7.37 5.57
N LEU A 406 15.42 -6.87 5.04
CA LEU A 406 15.64 -6.72 3.60
C LEU A 406 15.54 -8.04 2.83
N LEU A 407 15.73 -9.18 3.49
CA LEU A 407 15.53 -10.48 2.85
C LEU A 407 14.09 -10.68 2.38
N ILE A 408 13.09 -10.06 3.03
CA ILE A 408 11.67 -10.18 2.65
C ILE A 408 11.43 -9.64 1.23
N PRO A 409 11.70 -8.37 0.91
CA PRO A 409 11.52 -7.87 -0.45
C PRO A 409 12.46 -8.53 -1.47
N VAL A 410 13.68 -8.95 -1.07
CA VAL A 410 14.60 -9.67 -1.95
C VAL A 410 14.03 -11.03 -2.34
N VAL A 411 13.52 -11.81 -1.38
CA VAL A 411 12.89 -13.11 -1.63
C VAL A 411 11.63 -12.94 -2.49
N LEU A 412 10.78 -11.97 -2.18
CA LEU A 412 9.58 -11.69 -2.96
C LEU A 412 9.91 -11.30 -4.41
N ALA A 413 10.95 -10.49 -4.62
CA ALA A 413 11.43 -10.15 -5.96
C ALA A 413 11.99 -11.37 -6.70
N GLY A 414 12.77 -12.22 -6.01
CA GLY A 414 13.30 -13.47 -6.55
C GLY A 414 12.20 -14.45 -6.97
N LEU A 415 11.17 -14.60 -6.13
CA LEU A 415 9.98 -15.42 -6.44
C LEU A 415 9.22 -14.87 -7.65
N SER A 416 9.01 -13.55 -7.69
CA SER A 416 8.38 -12.88 -8.83
C SER A 416 9.17 -13.10 -10.13
N TRP A 417 10.48 -12.92 -10.07
CA TRP A 417 11.36 -13.11 -11.22
C TRP A 417 11.38 -14.57 -11.69
N GLY A 418 11.56 -15.53 -10.78
CA GLY A 418 11.51 -16.96 -11.09
C GLY A 418 10.19 -17.34 -11.75
N PHE A 419 9.07 -16.89 -11.19
CA PHE A 419 7.74 -17.16 -11.72
C PHE A 419 7.53 -16.57 -13.12
N THR A 420 7.89 -15.30 -13.33
CA THR A 420 7.71 -14.62 -14.62
C THR A 420 8.62 -15.21 -15.73
N THR A 421 9.83 -15.67 -15.38
CA THR A 421 10.73 -16.33 -16.36
C THR A 421 10.22 -17.71 -16.77
N LEU A 422 9.73 -18.51 -15.82
CA LEU A 422 9.17 -19.83 -16.09
C LEU A 422 7.90 -19.75 -16.95
N THR A 423 7.00 -18.84 -16.62
CA THR A 423 5.75 -18.65 -17.38
C THR A 423 5.99 -18.00 -18.75
N GLY A 424 6.97 -17.10 -18.87
CA GLY A 424 7.38 -16.49 -20.15
C GLY A 424 7.94 -17.52 -21.14
N ARG A 425 8.80 -18.43 -20.66
CA ARG A 425 9.32 -19.53 -21.46
C ARG A 425 8.22 -20.48 -21.95
N GLY A 426 7.24 -20.78 -21.11
CA GLY A 426 6.09 -21.61 -21.45
C GLY A 426 5.19 -20.96 -22.53
N ARG A 427 5.00 -19.64 -22.47
CA ARG A 427 4.24 -18.89 -23.49
C ARG A 427 4.99 -18.85 -24.83
N ALA A 428 6.30 -18.60 -24.82
CA ALA A 428 7.12 -18.58 -26.02
C ALA A 428 7.11 -19.96 -26.73
N ARG A 429 7.29 -21.05 -25.97
CA ARG A 429 7.21 -22.41 -26.52
C ARG A 429 5.84 -22.72 -27.13
N ARG A 430 4.73 -22.35 -26.45
CA ARG A 430 3.38 -22.56 -26.98
C ARG A 430 3.11 -21.72 -28.23
N ALA A 431 3.59 -20.48 -28.30
CA ALA A 431 3.46 -19.64 -29.49
C ALA A 431 4.23 -20.26 -30.67
N GLN A 432 5.42 -20.76 -30.41
CA GLN A 432 6.25 -21.45 -31.43
C GLN A 432 5.57 -22.74 -31.95
N THR A 433 5.05 -23.58 -31.06
CA THR A 433 4.30 -24.79 -31.42
C THR A 433 3.04 -24.48 -32.21
N LEU A 434 2.35 -23.36 -31.94
CA LEU A 434 1.17 -22.94 -32.70
C LEU A 434 1.55 -22.37 -34.08
N GLN A 435 2.68 -21.69 -34.20
CA GLN A 435 3.23 -21.25 -35.50
C GLN A 435 3.67 -22.43 -36.34
N ASP A 436 4.38 -23.40 -35.76
CA ASP A 436 4.81 -24.63 -36.45
C ASP A 436 3.58 -25.40 -36.94
N ARG A 437 2.54 -25.58 -36.13
CA ARG A 437 1.28 -26.24 -36.56
C ARG A 437 0.54 -25.47 -37.66
N LYS A 438 0.57 -24.15 -37.65
CA LYS A 438 -0.02 -23.34 -38.75
C LYS A 438 0.81 -23.43 -40.02
N GLY A 439 2.14 -23.50 -39.92
CA GLY A 439 3.07 -23.73 -41.03
C GLY A 439 2.85 -25.10 -41.68
N ASP A 440 2.77 -26.15 -40.87
CA ASP A 440 2.53 -27.52 -41.35
C ASP A 440 1.13 -27.69 -41.97
N GLY A 441 0.09 -27.08 -41.36
CA GLY A 441 -1.27 -27.09 -41.89
C GLY A 441 -1.39 -26.30 -43.20
N GLY A 442 -0.66 -25.18 -43.32
CA GLY A 442 -0.56 -24.40 -44.57
C GLY A 442 0.18 -25.13 -45.67
N ALA A 443 1.27 -25.81 -45.34
CA ALA A 443 2.04 -26.62 -46.29
C ALA A 443 1.24 -27.85 -46.79
N ALA A 444 0.51 -28.51 -45.87
CA ALA A 444 -0.36 -29.63 -46.20
C ALA A 444 -1.54 -29.21 -47.09
N ALA A 445 -2.16 -28.06 -46.82
CA ALA A 445 -3.25 -27.50 -47.64
C ALA A 445 -2.74 -27.07 -49.04
N CYS A 446 -1.54 -26.47 -49.09
CA CYS A 446 -0.92 -26.12 -50.39
C CYS A 446 -0.53 -27.34 -51.18
N ALA A 447 -0.02 -28.41 -50.57
CA ALA A 447 0.30 -29.68 -51.22
C ALA A 447 -0.96 -30.43 -51.68
N ALA A 448 -2.08 -30.33 -50.97
CA ALA A 448 -3.37 -30.86 -51.38
C ALA A 448 -3.94 -30.13 -52.62
N ALA A 449 -3.90 -28.79 -52.58
CA ALA A 449 -4.34 -27.96 -53.70
C ALA A 449 -3.51 -28.16 -54.96
N LEU A 450 -2.20 -28.39 -54.85
CA LEU A 450 -1.33 -28.70 -55.98
C LEU A 450 -1.61 -30.10 -56.56
N ARG A 451 -2.04 -31.08 -55.78
CA ARG A 451 -2.45 -32.40 -56.26
C ARG A 451 -3.78 -32.34 -57.02
N ASP A 452 -4.73 -31.54 -56.58
CA ASP A 452 -6.01 -31.34 -57.27
C ASP A 452 -5.85 -30.63 -58.59
N VAL A 453 -4.87 -29.73 -58.77
CA VAL A 453 -4.55 -29.08 -60.05
C VAL A 453 -3.81 -30.03 -61.00
N SER A 454 -2.97 -30.94 -60.49
CA SER A 454 -2.27 -31.91 -61.30
C SER A 454 -3.15 -33.08 -61.75
N GLY A 455 -4.23 -33.40 -60.98
CA GLY A 455 -5.21 -34.45 -61.36
C GLY A 455 -6.24 -34.00 -62.39
N ALA A 456 -6.41 -32.69 -62.62
CA ALA A 456 -7.35 -32.17 -63.60
C ALA A 456 -6.79 -32.04 -65.03
N GLY A 457 -5.51 -32.39 -65.25
CA GLY A 457 -4.81 -32.26 -66.53
C GLY A 457 -4.89 -33.48 -67.48
N ASP A 458 -5.35 -34.67 -67.02
CA ASP A 458 -5.20 -35.94 -67.80
C ASP A 458 -6.53 -36.49 -68.36
N GLY A 459 -7.50 -35.63 -68.60
CA GLY A 459 -8.84 -36.05 -69.07
C GLY A 459 -9.32 -35.43 -70.37
N ARG A 460 -8.46 -35.06 -71.32
CA ARG A 460 -8.92 -34.73 -72.72
C ARG A 460 -7.91 -35.21 -73.77
N GLY A 461 -8.15 -36.41 -74.22
CA GLY A 461 -7.50 -36.94 -75.37
C GLY A 461 -7.90 -38.36 -75.70
N ALA A 462 -9.10 -38.55 -76.29
CA ALA A 462 -9.45 -39.61 -77.18
C ALA A 462 -10.95 -39.58 -77.55
N ALA A 463 -11.30 -39.11 -78.71
CA ALA A 463 -12.28 -39.52 -79.68
C ALA A 463 -12.85 -38.36 -80.50
#